data_2b443a693ad7abd7f4c23ed27d420230
#
_entry.id   2b443a693ad7abd7f4c23ed27d420230
#
_cell.length_a   1.000
_cell.length_b   1.000
_cell.length_c   1.000
_cell.angle_alpha   90.00
_cell.angle_beta   90.00
_cell.angle_gamma   90.00
#
_symmetry.space_group_name_H-M   'P 1'
#
loop_
_entity.id
_entity.type
_entity.pdbx_description
1 polymer ?
#
loop_
_entity_poly.entity_id
_entity_poly.type
_entity_poly.pdbx_seq_one_letter_code
_entity_poly.pdbx_strand_id
1 'polypeptide(L)'
;MALSKNKFLSETSIVSGLLKDSTFLDDPSISSNAKKIIDSCRDQKSERTKLDAFLSEYGLDNQEGVALMCMAESILRIPDSKTRDLIISEKLSEGRWIDHLNKADSLFVNASTWGLLLAGKVITTPSEWSKNPNSFLNKMISKSGEFPIRNCVSAAKSICSQGFLSGRDVDDIKKFSDIENNIYSFDMLGEAARNADQADTYYQSYKNAIDEVGKINQSKNTLNGVSIKISALFPNYEMRKFNEIKSILVPKLIELTEYAIDKNVEITIDAEEQDRLGVSLEIIKKMALSQKIQDWPGFGIALQAYGKRAPFVIDWLSDLLKSRGSMHLRLVKGAYWDYEIKHAQVFGYENYSVFTKKSVTDLSYLSCAKKIFEINSIYPKFATHNAHTISAIHHLGGDRDYEFQRLFGMGELLYKCADNVLNHQKKTSIYAPIGKYKDLLPYLVRRLLENGANSSFINRLLDPKTDSNWLSSSPHLKIADESKDIPLPNKIYNDRENSKGMDISERKNLEEIKTKINKYKGSLQNVSSIYKGRNDNDLSKNKIFSLGDASEI
;
A
#
# COMPACT_ATOMS: atom_id res chain seq x y z
N MET A 1 -6.53 -23.28 9.87
CA MET A 1 -7.42 -23.10 11.05
C MET A 1 -6.85 -22.16 12.13
N ALA A 2 -5.57 -22.20 12.48
CA ALA A 2 -5.00 -21.30 13.50
C ALA A 2 -5.05 -19.83 13.12
N LEU A 3 -4.78 -19.48 11.86
CA LEU A 3 -4.72 -18.09 11.38
C LEU A 3 -6.08 -17.35 11.41
N SER A 4 -7.19 -18.04 11.15
CA SER A 4 -8.53 -17.44 11.23
C SER A 4 -8.89 -16.96 12.63
N LYS A 5 -8.50 -17.72 13.65
CA LYS A 5 -8.79 -17.38 15.06
C LYS A 5 -8.05 -16.13 15.53
N ASN A 6 -6.96 -15.79 14.87
CA ASN A 6 -6.07 -14.69 15.25
C ASN A 6 -6.40 -13.37 14.54
N LYS A 7 -7.40 -13.35 13.63
CA LYS A 7 -7.74 -12.14 12.85
C LYS A 7 -8.22 -10.98 13.73
N PHE A 8 -9.07 -11.28 14.71
CA PHE A 8 -9.73 -10.29 15.56
C PHE A 8 -9.29 -10.36 17.03
N LEU A 9 -8.08 -10.85 17.29
CA LEU A 9 -7.54 -10.88 18.65
C LEU A 9 -7.53 -9.48 19.29
N SER A 10 -7.65 -9.45 20.60
CA SER A 10 -7.47 -8.21 21.36
C SER A 10 -6.06 -7.66 21.14
N GLU A 11 -5.96 -6.38 20.82
CA GLU A 11 -4.67 -5.71 20.61
C GLU A 11 -3.79 -5.82 21.85
N THR A 12 -4.36 -5.64 23.04
CA THR A 12 -3.67 -5.75 24.33
C THR A 12 -3.03 -7.13 24.54
N SER A 13 -3.74 -8.21 24.15
CA SER A 13 -3.20 -9.57 24.29
C SER A 13 -2.01 -9.85 23.38
N ILE A 14 -2.04 -9.30 22.16
CA ILE A 14 -0.93 -9.46 21.21
C ILE A 14 0.27 -8.62 21.65
N VAL A 15 0.05 -7.35 22.03
CA VAL A 15 1.12 -6.44 22.46
C VAL A 15 1.95 -7.01 23.59
N SER A 16 1.33 -7.70 24.57
CA SER A 16 2.09 -8.34 25.65
C SER A 16 3.05 -9.41 25.16
N GLY A 17 2.69 -10.13 24.09
CA GLY A 17 3.58 -11.10 23.43
C GLY A 17 4.70 -10.40 22.66
N LEU A 18 4.35 -9.38 21.86
CA LEU A 18 5.32 -8.61 21.07
C LEU A 18 6.38 -7.95 21.97
N LEU A 19 6.00 -7.44 23.13
CA LEU A 19 6.93 -6.84 24.08
C LEU A 19 7.95 -7.85 24.61
N LYS A 20 7.50 -9.08 24.93
CA LYS A 20 8.42 -10.16 25.37
C LYS A 20 9.42 -10.54 24.30
N ASP A 21 8.98 -10.55 23.03
CA ASP A 21 9.83 -10.90 21.90
C ASP A 21 10.80 -9.78 21.52
N SER A 22 10.59 -8.57 22.01
CA SER A 22 11.28 -7.34 21.59
C SER A 22 12.26 -6.77 22.63
N THR A 23 12.71 -7.56 23.59
CA THR A 23 13.67 -7.12 24.64
C THR A 23 15.02 -6.65 24.07
N PHE A 24 15.40 -7.09 22.87
CA PHE A 24 16.60 -6.58 22.18
C PHE A 24 16.53 -5.06 21.89
N LEU A 25 15.33 -4.46 21.86
CA LEU A 25 15.13 -3.03 21.67
C LEU A 25 15.61 -2.18 22.86
N ASP A 26 15.92 -2.80 23.98
CA ASP A 26 16.50 -2.13 25.15
C ASP A 26 18.00 -1.84 24.98
N ASP A 27 18.63 -2.38 23.93
CA ASP A 27 20.02 -2.04 23.60
C ASP A 27 20.14 -0.56 23.18
N PRO A 28 20.90 0.24 23.92
CA PRO A 28 21.00 1.68 23.68
C PRO A 28 21.68 2.02 22.35
N SER A 29 22.46 1.09 21.77
CA SER A 29 23.12 1.30 20.48
C SER A 29 22.11 1.49 19.35
N ILE A 30 20.94 0.83 19.41
CA ILE A 30 19.88 0.94 18.41
C ILE A 30 19.37 2.38 18.32
N SER A 31 18.95 2.95 19.45
CA SER A 31 18.45 4.34 19.48
C SER A 31 19.56 5.37 19.22
N SER A 32 20.78 5.10 19.70
CA SER A 32 21.93 5.96 19.42
C SER A 32 22.29 6.03 17.93
N ASN A 33 22.34 4.88 17.25
CA ASN A 33 22.61 4.82 15.82
C ASN A 33 21.45 5.45 15.02
N ALA A 34 20.21 5.17 15.39
CA ALA A 34 19.05 5.81 14.78
C ALA A 34 19.12 7.33 14.86
N LYS A 35 19.53 7.87 16.03
CA LYS A 35 19.72 9.31 16.22
C LYS A 35 20.81 9.86 15.31
N LYS A 36 21.97 9.21 15.24
CA LYS A 36 23.06 9.62 14.33
C LYS A 36 22.63 9.66 12.87
N ILE A 37 21.82 8.67 12.44
CA ILE A 37 21.25 8.64 11.07
C ILE A 37 20.34 9.86 10.88
N ILE A 38 19.44 10.15 11.83
CA ILE A 38 18.52 11.28 11.76
C ILE A 38 19.29 12.60 11.66
N ASP A 39 20.25 12.80 12.55
CA ASP A 39 21.04 14.03 12.62
C ASP A 39 21.86 14.19 11.31
N SER A 40 22.48 13.13 10.80
CA SER A 40 23.17 13.13 9.48
C SER A 40 22.24 13.49 8.32
N CYS A 41 20.99 13.01 8.31
CA CYS A 41 20.02 13.39 7.29
C CYS A 41 19.62 14.87 7.38
N ARG A 42 19.54 15.41 8.60
CA ARG A 42 19.22 16.84 8.80
C ARG A 42 20.35 17.74 8.35
N ASP A 43 21.59 17.36 8.59
CA ASP A 43 22.79 18.09 8.15
C ASP A 43 22.91 18.09 6.60
N GLN A 44 22.46 17.01 5.94
CA GLN A 44 22.51 16.86 4.48
C GLN A 44 21.14 17.14 3.80
N LYS A 45 20.27 17.93 4.42
CA LYS A 45 18.89 18.21 3.94
C LYS A 45 18.82 18.69 2.48
N SER A 46 19.85 19.36 1.98
CA SER A 46 19.91 19.82 0.59
C SER A 46 20.03 18.70 -0.45
N GLU A 47 20.44 17.50 -0.05
CA GLU A 47 20.58 16.33 -0.92
C GLU A 47 19.30 15.48 -1.04
N ARG A 48 18.21 15.90 -0.40
CA ARG A 48 16.93 15.19 -0.48
C ARG A 48 16.38 15.15 -1.90
N THR A 49 15.64 14.09 -2.22
CA THR A 49 14.96 14.03 -3.52
C THR A 49 13.88 15.09 -3.65
N LYS A 50 13.55 15.46 -4.90
CA LYS A 50 12.45 16.40 -5.17
C LYS A 50 11.12 15.90 -4.60
N LEU A 51 10.93 14.58 -4.59
CA LEU A 51 9.74 13.94 -4.06
C LEU A 51 9.68 14.03 -2.54
N ASP A 52 10.78 13.71 -1.85
CA ASP A 52 10.86 13.86 -0.38
C ASP A 52 10.63 15.32 0.04
N ALA A 53 11.15 16.28 -0.74
CA ALA A 53 10.92 17.71 -0.53
C ALA A 53 9.43 18.09 -0.68
N PHE A 54 8.77 17.57 -1.73
CA PHE A 54 7.36 17.83 -2.00
C PHE A 54 6.46 17.23 -0.91
N LEU A 55 6.67 15.97 -0.53
CA LEU A 55 5.88 15.29 0.51
C LEU A 55 6.03 15.92 1.89
N SER A 56 7.19 16.52 2.17
CA SER A 56 7.42 17.20 3.45
C SER A 56 6.74 18.58 3.52
N GLU A 57 6.48 19.23 2.40
CA GLU A 57 5.82 20.56 2.36
C GLU A 57 4.30 20.45 2.25
N TYR A 58 3.82 19.52 1.44
CA TYR A 58 2.40 19.32 1.16
C TYR A 58 1.86 18.03 1.80
N GLY A 59 1.98 17.95 3.12
CA GLY A 59 1.38 16.87 3.90
C GLY A 59 -0.15 16.98 3.96
N LEU A 60 -0.81 15.90 4.37
CA LEU A 60 -2.27 15.87 4.55
C LEU A 60 -2.75 16.65 5.79
N ASP A 61 -1.85 17.21 6.54
CA ASP A 61 -2.11 18.05 7.70
C ASP A 61 -2.41 19.51 7.35
N ASN A 62 -2.17 19.89 6.08
CA ASN A 62 -2.50 21.22 5.59
C ASN A 62 -3.55 21.16 4.46
N GLN A 63 -4.28 22.26 4.31
CA GLN A 63 -5.37 22.37 3.31
C GLN A 63 -4.84 22.24 1.88
N GLU A 64 -3.64 22.71 1.62
CA GLU A 64 -3.00 22.69 0.31
C GLU A 64 -2.63 21.26 -0.11
N GLY A 65 -2.11 20.44 0.81
CA GLY A 65 -1.86 19.03 0.56
C GLY A 65 -3.15 18.26 0.26
N VAL A 66 -4.22 18.51 1.03
CA VAL A 66 -5.55 17.93 0.77
C VAL A 66 -6.09 18.40 -0.59
N ALA A 67 -5.96 19.68 -0.92
CA ALA A 67 -6.39 20.23 -2.21
C ALA A 67 -5.63 19.58 -3.38
N LEU A 68 -4.31 19.40 -3.25
CA LEU A 68 -3.48 18.72 -4.25
C LEU A 68 -3.90 17.26 -4.45
N MET A 69 -4.25 16.55 -3.35
CA MET A 69 -4.78 15.19 -3.45
C MET A 69 -6.12 15.12 -4.17
N CYS A 70 -7.06 16.00 -3.81
CA CYS A 70 -8.36 16.09 -4.49
C CYS A 70 -8.18 16.38 -5.98
N MET A 71 -7.25 17.26 -6.33
CA MET A 71 -6.93 17.55 -7.73
C MET A 71 -6.34 16.34 -8.45
N ALA A 72 -5.39 15.64 -7.85
CA ALA A 72 -4.79 14.44 -8.43
C ALA A 72 -5.83 13.34 -8.65
N GLU A 73 -6.71 13.11 -7.66
CA GLU A 73 -7.82 12.17 -7.76
C GLU A 73 -8.82 12.57 -8.86
N SER A 74 -9.18 13.86 -8.94
CA SER A 74 -10.07 14.38 -9.96
C SER A 74 -9.52 14.19 -11.37
N ILE A 75 -8.22 14.45 -11.57
CA ILE A 75 -7.53 14.25 -12.84
C ILE A 75 -7.62 12.79 -13.31
N LEU A 76 -7.54 11.85 -12.38
CA LEU A 76 -7.44 10.43 -12.67
C LEU A 76 -8.81 9.74 -12.79
N ARG A 77 -9.83 10.22 -12.06
CA ARG A 77 -11.16 9.60 -12.01
C ARG A 77 -12.20 10.23 -12.92
N ILE A 78 -12.15 11.52 -13.12
CA ILE A 78 -13.18 12.24 -13.87
C ILE A 78 -12.88 12.19 -15.37
N PRO A 79 -13.70 11.51 -16.18
CA PRO A 79 -13.43 11.32 -17.59
C PRO A 79 -13.68 12.59 -18.41
N ASP A 80 -14.67 13.42 -18.03
CA ASP A 80 -14.97 14.64 -18.74
C ASP A 80 -14.13 15.83 -18.28
N SER A 81 -13.64 16.60 -19.25
CA SER A 81 -12.73 17.72 -18.97
C SER A 81 -13.41 18.86 -18.23
N LYS A 82 -14.69 19.11 -18.48
CA LYS A 82 -15.41 20.26 -17.92
C LYS A 82 -15.60 20.11 -16.40
N THR A 83 -16.10 18.95 -15.94
CA THR A 83 -16.27 18.68 -14.49
C THR A 83 -14.92 18.68 -13.78
N ARG A 84 -13.90 18.06 -14.40
CA ARG A 84 -12.54 18.01 -13.86
C ARG A 84 -11.96 19.41 -13.69
N ASP A 85 -12.07 20.27 -14.71
CA ASP A 85 -11.53 21.63 -14.70
C ASP A 85 -12.23 22.51 -13.66
N LEU A 86 -13.55 22.31 -13.44
CA LEU A 86 -14.30 22.98 -12.38
C LEU A 86 -13.79 22.60 -10.99
N ILE A 87 -13.60 21.31 -10.70
CA ILE A 87 -13.11 20.85 -9.38
C ILE A 87 -11.69 21.34 -9.14
N ILE A 88 -10.82 21.30 -10.15
CA ILE A 88 -9.46 21.83 -10.04
C ILE A 88 -9.48 23.32 -9.74
N SER A 89 -10.32 24.08 -10.44
CA SER A 89 -10.46 25.52 -10.21
C SER A 89 -10.95 25.82 -8.79
N GLU A 90 -11.95 25.08 -8.31
CA GLU A 90 -12.48 25.19 -6.94
C GLU A 90 -11.37 24.94 -5.91
N LYS A 91 -10.69 23.82 -6.01
CA LYS A 91 -9.64 23.45 -5.04
C LYS A 91 -8.41 24.35 -5.08
N LEU A 92 -8.06 24.88 -6.24
CA LEU A 92 -7.01 25.90 -6.35
C LEU A 92 -7.39 27.22 -5.67
N SER A 93 -8.67 27.58 -5.69
CA SER A 93 -9.14 28.82 -5.08
C SER A 93 -9.25 28.78 -3.55
N GLU A 94 -9.40 27.58 -2.97
CA GLU A 94 -9.52 27.38 -1.52
C GLU A 94 -8.17 27.41 -0.78
N GLY A 95 -7.04 27.08 -1.45
CA GLY A 95 -5.74 26.96 -0.83
C GLY A 95 -5.07 28.30 -0.48
N ARG A 96 -4.37 28.35 0.66
CA ARG A 96 -3.53 29.48 1.08
C ARG A 96 -2.10 29.30 0.57
N TRP A 97 -1.95 29.25 -0.74
CA TRP A 97 -0.66 29.00 -1.42
C TRP A 97 0.45 30.00 -1.04
N ILE A 98 0.06 31.19 -0.51
CA ILE A 98 0.98 32.22 -0.02
C ILE A 98 1.82 31.71 1.16
N ASP A 99 1.23 30.90 2.01
CA ASP A 99 1.88 30.46 3.25
C ASP A 99 3.06 29.53 2.98
N HIS A 100 3.16 29.03 1.75
CA HIS A 100 4.25 28.15 1.27
C HIS A 100 5.31 28.90 0.44
N LEU A 101 5.11 30.19 0.19
CA LEU A 101 6.10 30.99 -0.51
C LEU A 101 7.38 31.15 0.30
N ASN A 102 8.53 30.84 -0.30
CA ASN A 102 9.86 30.97 0.29
C ASN A 102 10.16 30.09 1.52
N LYS A 103 9.31 29.08 1.82
CA LYS A 103 9.58 28.15 2.91
C LYS A 103 10.43 26.96 2.51
N ALA A 104 10.46 26.64 1.22
CA ALA A 104 11.30 25.57 0.70
C ALA A 104 12.47 26.13 -0.11
N ASP A 105 13.67 25.55 0.11
CA ASP A 105 14.87 25.85 -0.68
C ASP A 105 14.76 25.36 -2.14
N SER A 106 13.67 24.67 -2.48
CA SER A 106 13.39 24.13 -3.81
C SER A 106 12.40 25.00 -4.56
N LEU A 107 12.81 25.52 -5.70
CA LEU A 107 11.94 26.23 -6.68
C LEU A 107 10.70 25.39 -7.07
N PHE A 108 10.76 24.09 -6.93
CA PHE A 108 9.69 23.14 -7.23
C PHE A 108 8.55 23.16 -6.20
N VAL A 109 8.85 23.53 -4.98
CA VAL A 109 7.94 23.45 -3.83
C VAL A 109 7.25 24.80 -3.55
N ASN A 110 7.75 25.91 -4.10
CA ASN A 110 7.11 27.20 -3.93
C ASN A 110 5.76 27.28 -4.67
N ALA A 111 4.72 27.72 -3.98
CA ALA A 111 3.37 27.89 -4.56
C ALA A 111 3.37 28.81 -5.80
N SER A 112 4.31 29.79 -5.86
CA SER A 112 4.52 30.61 -7.05
C SER A 112 5.05 29.82 -8.23
N THR A 113 5.93 28.84 -7.98
CA THR A 113 6.46 27.94 -8.97
C THR A 113 5.41 26.91 -9.40
N TRP A 114 4.51 26.55 -8.50
CA TRP A 114 3.34 25.72 -8.85
C TRP A 114 2.43 26.45 -9.88
N GLY A 115 2.08 27.69 -9.63
CA GLY A 115 1.32 28.50 -10.60
C GLY A 115 2.05 28.64 -11.94
N LEU A 116 3.37 28.76 -11.94
CA LEU A 116 4.21 28.88 -13.14
C LEU A 116 4.45 27.55 -13.85
N LEU A 117 4.73 26.48 -13.10
CA LEU A 117 4.84 25.10 -13.62
C LEU A 117 3.50 24.62 -14.20
N LEU A 118 2.41 24.94 -13.52
CA LEU A 118 1.07 24.64 -13.96
C LEU A 118 0.72 25.40 -15.25
N ALA A 119 1.16 26.63 -15.44
CA ALA A 119 0.88 27.43 -16.64
C ALA A 119 1.81 27.14 -17.84
N GLY A 120 2.89 26.35 -17.67
CA GLY A 120 3.82 26.02 -18.77
C GLY A 120 4.52 27.22 -19.41
N LYS A 121 4.52 28.37 -18.72
CA LYS A 121 5.14 29.62 -19.20
C LYS A 121 6.15 30.11 -18.16
N VAL A 122 7.36 30.35 -18.59
CA VAL A 122 8.34 31.17 -17.86
C VAL A 122 7.84 32.62 -17.95
N ILE A 123 7.05 33.02 -16.96
CA ILE A 123 6.63 34.42 -16.82
C ILE A 123 7.63 35.06 -15.86
N THR A 124 8.30 36.10 -16.32
CA THR A 124 8.98 37.06 -15.45
C THR A 124 7.97 37.59 -14.43
N THR A 125 8.23 37.42 -13.15
CA THR A 125 7.35 37.76 -12.04
C THR A 125 6.85 39.22 -12.17
N PRO A 126 5.56 39.48 -12.42
CA PRO A 126 5.03 40.83 -12.34
C PRO A 126 5.01 41.30 -10.90
N SER A 127 5.26 42.57 -10.65
CA SER A 127 5.26 43.19 -9.31
C SER A 127 3.92 43.05 -8.56
N GLU A 128 2.83 42.72 -9.23
CA GLU A 128 1.51 42.45 -8.64
C GLU A 128 1.42 41.08 -7.99
N TRP A 129 2.22 40.12 -8.42
CA TRP A 129 2.28 38.79 -7.84
C TRP A 129 2.80 38.81 -6.38
N SER A 130 3.82 39.61 -6.14
CA SER A 130 4.43 39.72 -4.80
C SER A 130 3.51 40.39 -3.77
N LYS A 131 2.46 41.10 -4.22
CA LYS A 131 1.54 41.82 -3.32
C LYS A 131 0.27 41.03 -2.95
N ASN A 132 -0.25 40.19 -3.85
CA ASN A 132 -1.43 39.37 -3.57
C ASN A 132 -1.58 38.17 -4.53
N PRO A 133 -0.88 37.04 -4.31
CA PRO A 133 -0.86 35.89 -5.19
C PRO A 133 -2.22 35.23 -5.41
N ASN A 134 -3.10 35.18 -4.38
CA ASN A 134 -4.44 34.58 -4.51
C ASN A 134 -5.35 35.43 -5.45
N SER A 135 -5.27 36.76 -5.37
CA SER A 135 -6.01 37.65 -6.28
C SER A 135 -5.50 37.51 -7.71
N PHE A 136 -4.20 37.32 -7.90
CA PHE A 136 -3.59 37.10 -9.21
C PHE A 136 -4.00 35.76 -9.81
N LEU A 137 -3.97 34.68 -9.03
CA LEU A 137 -4.44 33.34 -9.43
C LEU A 137 -5.92 33.36 -9.83
N ASN A 138 -6.76 33.98 -9.02
CA ASN A 138 -8.19 34.14 -9.34
C ASN A 138 -8.43 34.95 -10.59
N LYS A 139 -7.66 36.02 -10.81
CA LYS A 139 -7.71 36.80 -12.07
C LYS A 139 -7.20 36.03 -13.28
N MET A 140 -6.18 35.18 -13.11
CA MET A 140 -5.71 34.32 -14.20
C MET A 140 -6.74 33.23 -14.56
N ILE A 141 -7.33 32.57 -13.56
CA ILE A 141 -8.38 31.57 -13.77
C ILE A 141 -9.59 32.17 -14.45
N SER A 142 -10.02 33.37 -14.04
CA SER A 142 -11.19 34.08 -14.63
C SER A 142 -10.96 34.65 -16.01
N LYS A 143 -9.72 35.06 -16.37
CA LYS A 143 -9.39 35.69 -17.64
C LYS A 143 -8.95 34.76 -18.76
N SER A 144 -8.40 33.59 -18.44
CA SER A 144 -7.71 32.76 -19.43
C SER A 144 -8.52 31.55 -19.92
N GLY A 145 -9.74 31.37 -19.45
CA GLY A 145 -10.58 30.26 -19.90
C GLY A 145 -10.00 28.84 -19.61
N GLU A 146 -10.56 27.84 -20.25
CA GLU A 146 -10.24 26.41 -20.01
C GLU A 146 -8.79 26.00 -20.36
N PHE A 147 -8.10 26.74 -21.20
CA PHE A 147 -6.82 26.35 -21.77
C PHE A 147 -5.63 26.31 -20.76
N PRO A 148 -5.46 27.28 -19.85
CA PRO A 148 -4.42 27.24 -18.84
C PRO A 148 -4.63 26.12 -17.81
N ILE A 149 -5.89 25.83 -17.44
CA ILE A 149 -6.22 24.77 -16.48
C ILE A 149 -5.81 23.39 -17.04
N ARG A 150 -6.02 23.15 -18.34
CA ARG A 150 -5.59 21.89 -18.99
C ARG A 150 -4.07 21.74 -19.01
N ASN A 151 -3.33 22.80 -19.25
CA ASN A 151 -1.87 22.77 -19.18
C ASN A 151 -1.38 22.57 -17.75
N CYS A 152 -2.06 23.16 -16.78
CA CYS A 152 -1.84 22.92 -15.35
C CYS A 152 -2.01 21.44 -14.97
N VAL A 153 -3.13 20.85 -15.40
CA VAL A 153 -3.43 19.43 -15.20
C VAL A 153 -2.37 18.53 -15.84
N SER A 154 -1.93 18.86 -17.06
CA SER A 154 -0.90 18.09 -17.75
C SER A 154 0.46 18.17 -17.04
N ALA A 155 0.83 19.34 -16.52
CA ALA A 155 2.05 19.55 -15.76
C ALA A 155 2.00 18.82 -14.41
N ALA A 156 0.90 18.93 -13.64
CA ALA A 156 0.69 18.18 -12.40
C ALA A 156 0.76 16.67 -12.62
N LYS A 157 0.15 16.18 -13.69
CA LYS A 157 0.25 14.79 -14.14
C LYS A 157 1.70 14.36 -14.42
N SER A 158 2.49 15.21 -15.07
CA SER A 158 3.90 14.93 -15.35
C SER A 158 4.72 14.89 -14.07
N ILE A 159 4.49 15.80 -13.13
CA ILE A 159 5.20 15.92 -11.86
C ILE A 159 4.91 14.72 -10.96
N CYS A 160 3.63 14.40 -10.75
CA CYS A 160 3.23 13.23 -9.95
C CYS A 160 3.79 11.93 -10.54
N SER A 161 3.84 11.82 -11.87
CA SER A 161 4.39 10.63 -12.50
C SER A 161 5.90 10.52 -12.43
N GLN A 162 6.62 11.62 -12.59
CA GLN A 162 8.10 11.60 -12.56
C GLN A 162 8.66 11.31 -11.16
N GLY A 163 7.92 11.65 -10.09
CA GLY A 163 8.34 11.37 -8.72
C GLY A 163 8.01 9.95 -8.24
N PHE A 164 6.88 9.38 -8.70
CA PHE A 164 6.36 8.11 -8.17
C PHE A 164 6.44 6.93 -9.14
N LEU A 165 6.58 7.18 -10.44
CA LEU A 165 6.68 6.14 -11.45
C LEU A 165 8.12 6.00 -11.92
N SER A 166 8.59 4.76 -11.91
CA SER A 166 9.87 4.39 -12.52
C SER A 166 9.76 4.39 -14.05
N GLY A 167 8.58 4.05 -14.60
CA GLY A 167 8.31 4.02 -16.03
C GLY A 167 6.82 3.99 -16.35
N ARG A 168 6.47 4.38 -17.58
CA ARG A 168 5.09 4.43 -18.08
C ARG A 168 4.67 3.15 -18.80
N ASP A 169 5.63 2.39 -19.26
CA ASP A 169 5.43 1.16 -19.99
C ASP A 169 6.53 0.15 -19.66
N VAL A 170 6.30 -1.11 -19.98
CA VAL A 170 7.27 -2.21 -19.82
C VAL A 170 8.60 -1.89 -20.50
N ASP A 171 8.58 -1.23 -21.66
CA ASP A 171 9.79 -0.80 -22.37
C ASP A 171 10.67 0.16 -21.56
N ASP A 172 10.10 0.89 -20.61
CA ASP A 172 10.87 1.78 -19.73
C ASP A 172 11.75 1.00 -18.73
N ILE A 173 11.50 -0.29 -18.52
CA ILE A 173 12.36 -1.17 -17.70
C ILE A 173 13.80 -1.17 -18.25
N LYS A 174 13.97 -1.06 -19.56
CA LYS A 174 15.30 -1.00 -20.21
C LYS A 174 16.16 0.15 -19.69
N LYS A 175 15.57 1.26 -19.25
CA LYS A 175 16.30 2.41 -18.71
C LYS A 175 17.09 2.09 -17.45
N PHE A 176 16.71 1.03 -16.74
CA PHE A 176 17.39 0.57 -15.54
C PHE A 176 18.56 -0.36 -15.85
N SER A 177 18.74 -0.77 -17.11
CA SER A 177 19.92 -1.52 -17.54
C SER A 177 21.22 -0.72 -17.40
N ASP A 178 21.16 0.61 -17.47
CA ASP A 178 22.32 1.47 -17.44
C ASP A 178 22.71 1.94 -16.03
N ILE A 179 21.87 1.67 -15.01
CA ILE A 179 22.12 2.06 -13.62
C ILE A 179 22.89 0.94 -12.93
N GLU A 180 24.17 1.18 -12.66
CA GLU A 180 25.02 0.23 -11.96
C GLU A 180 24.63 0.06 -10.48
N ASN A 181 24.82 -1.14 -9.95
CA ASN A 181 24.70 -1.52 -8.53
C ASN A 181 23.31 -1.45 -7.89
N ASN A 182 22.24 -1.16 -8.62
CA ASN A 182 20.88 -1.20 -8.09
C ASN A 182 20.18 -2.53 -8.41
N ILE A 183 19.45 -3.05 -7.42
CA ILE A 183 18.56 -4.19 -7.57
C ILE A 183 17.12 -3.66 -7.52
N TYR A 184 16.28 -4.12 -8.44
CA TYR A 184 14.91 -3.67 -8.55
C TYR A 184 13.90 -4.81 -8.34
N SER A 185 12.79 -4.49 -7.69
CA SER A 185 11.57 -5.28 -7.70
C SER A 185 10.50 -4.46 -8.43
N PHE A 186 10.22 -4.81 -9.68
CA PHE A 186 9.29 -4.08 -10.52
C PHE A 186 7.84 -4.45 -10.17
N ASP A 187 7.02 -3.45 -9.93
CA ASP A 187 5.58 -3.57 -9.70
C ASP A 187 4.84 -3.09 -10.96
N MET A 188 4.25 -4.04 -11.68
CA MET A 188 3.37 -3.67 -12.78
C MET A 188 2.07 -3.14 -12.20
N LEU A 189 1.83 -1.84 -12.40
CA LEU A 189 0.61 -1.20 -11.92
C LEU A 189 -0.63 -1.86 -12.50
N GLY A 190 -1.57 -2.18 -11.64
CA GLY A 190 -2.80 -2.88 -11.92
C GLY A 190 -3.15 -3.78 -10.76
N GLU A 191 -4.38 -3.66 -10.25
CA GLU A 191 -4.90 -4.48 -9.16
C GLU A 191 -6.42 -4.59 -9.30
N ALA A 192 -7.02 -5.54 -8.62
CA ALA A 192 -8.47 -5.75 -8.59
C ALA A 192 -9.11 -5.76 -9.98
N ALA A 193 -8.69 -6.68 -10.84
CA ALA A 193 -9.27 -6.86 -12.18
C ALA A 193 -10.80 -7.00 -12.09
N ARG A 194 -11.51 -6.26 -12.92
CA ARG A 194 -12.98 -6.20 -12.89
C ARG A 194 -13.63 -7.28 -13.76
N ASN A 195 -12.93 -7.73 -14.79
CA ASN A 195 -13.38 -8.75 -15.71
C ASN A 195 -12.19 -9.59 -16.23
N ALA A 196 -12.46 -10.64 -16.98
CA ALA A 196 -11.45 -11.54 -17.53
C ALA A 196 -10.50 -10.84 -18.50
N ASP A 197 -11.00 -9.97 -19.39
CA ASP A 197 -10.18 -9.25 -20.37
C ASP A 197 -9.13 -8.35 -19.70
N GLN A 198 -9.52 -7.69 -18.60
CA GLN A 198 -8.59 -6.89 -17.82
C GLN A 198 -7.55 -7.76 -17.11
N ALA A 199 -7.96 -8.89 -16.56
CA ALA A 199 -7.05 -9.86 -15.94
C ALA A 199 -6.05 -10.42 -16.95
N ASP A 200 -6.48 -10.73 -18.17
CA ASP A 200 -5.60 -11.19 -19.24
C ASP A 200 -4.64 -10.07 -19.72
N THR A 201 -5.11 -8.82 -19.77
CA THR A 201 -4.25 -7.66 -20.06
C THR A 201 -3.13 -7.52 -19.02
N TYR A 202 -3.46 -7.65 -17.73
CA TYR A 202 -2.45 -7.60 -16.66
C TYR A 202 -1.51 -8.81 -16.69
N TYR A 203 -2.03 -10.01 -17.02
CA TYR A 203 -1.20 -11.20 -17.19
C TYR A 203 -0.13 -10.99 -18.28
N GLN A 204 -0.51 -10.46 -19.45
CA GLN A 204 0.44 -10.15 -20.51
C GLN A 204 1.45 -9.06 -20.07
N SER A 205 1.01 -8.07 -19.30
CA SER A 205 1.90 -7.04 -18.74
C SER A 205 2.97 -7.66 -17.83
N TYR A 206 2.59 -8.58 -16.93
CA TYR A 206 3.55 -9.33 -16.10
C TYR A 206 4.51 -10.17 -16.94
N LYS A 207 4.01 -10.88 -17.95
CA LYS A 207 4.85 -11.71 -18.82
C LYS A 207 5.91 -10.87 -19.56
N ASN A 208 5.49 -9.75 -20.13
CA ASN A 208 6.39 -8.83 -20.82
C ASN A 208 7.42 -8.20 -19.84
N ALA A 209 7.00 -7.89 -18.60
CA ALA A 209 7.92 -7.40 -17.60
C ALA A 209 8.99 -8.44 -17.22
N ILE A 210 8.60 -9.71 -17.07
CA ILE A 210 9.53 -10.81 -16.83
C ILE A 210 10.55 -10.94 -17.98
N ASP A 211 10.12 -10.79 -19.24
CA ASP A 211 11.03 -10.80 -20.38
C ASP A 211 12.08 -9.68 -20.32
N GLU A 212 11.65 -8.45 -20.06
CA GLU A 212 12.56 -7.30 -20.01
C GLU A 212 13.52 -7.37 -18.80
N VAL A 213 12.99 -7.76 -17.63
CA VAL A 213 13.82 -7.96 -16.42
C VAL A 213 14.81 -9.10 -16.62
N GLY A 214 14.40 -10.20 -17.28
CA GLY A 214 15.28 -11.32 -17.59
C GLY A 214 16.47 -10.91 -18.48
N LYS A 215 16.25 -10.04 -19.48
CA LYS A 215 17.33 -9.49 -20.32
C LYS A 215 18.33 -8.68 -19.48
N ILE A 216 17.86 -7.87 -18.52
CA ILE A 216 18.73 -7.11 -17.63
C ILE A 216 19.53 -8.05 -16.72
N ASN A 217 18.88 -9.03 -16.11
CA ASN A 217 19.52 -10.01 -15.23
C ASN A 217 20.64 -10.77 -15.96
N GLN A 218 20.37 -11.20 -17.18
CA GLN A 218 21.35 -11.90 -18.01
C GLN A 218 22.53 -11.01 -18.40
N SER A 219 22.29 -9.74 -18.76
CA SER A 219 23.35 -8.82 -19.19
C SER A 219 24.26 -8.35 -18.05
N LYS A 220 23.72 -8.22 -16.83
CA LYS A 220 24.45 -7.67 -15.66
C LYS A 220 24.80 -8.69 -14.59
N ASN A 221 24.41 -9.94 -14.75
CA ASN A 221 24.53 -10.97 -13.70
C ASN A 221 23.92 -10.50 -12.37
N THR A 222 22.75 -9.86 -12.45
CA THR A 222 21.97 -9.38 -11.30
C THR A 222 20.72 -10.24 -11.11
N LEU A 223 20.07 -10.11 -9.97
CA LEU A 223 18.81 -10.78 -9.70
C LEU A 223 17.73 -9.75 -9.36
N ASN A 224 17.22 -9.07 -10.39
CA ASN A 224 16.04 -8.24 -10.28
C ASN A 224 14.77 -9.12 -10.30
N GLY A 225 13.69 -8.61 -9.73
CA GLY A 225 12.44 -9.35 -9.64
C GLY A 225 11.21 -8.57 -10.08
N VAL A 226 10.08 -9.29 -10.14
CA VAL A 226 8.75 -8.75 -10.40
C VAL A 226 7.85 -9.06 -9.21
N SER A 227 7.12 -8.05 -8.76
CA SER A 227 6.08 -8.16 -7.73
C SER A 227 4.72 -8.37 -8.37
N ILE A 228 3.99 -9.40 -7.94
CA ILE A 228 2.71 -9.80 -8.51
C ILE A 228 1.59 -9.58 -7.51
N LYS A 229 0.57 -8.82 -7.89
CA LYS A 229 -0.70 -8.72 -7.17
C LYS A 229 -1.68 -9.74 -7.72
N ILE A 230 -2.10 -10.66 -6.87
CA ILE A 230 -2.98 -11.77 -7.29
C ILE A 230 -4.32 -11.24 -7.80
N SER A 231 -4.84 -10.17 -7.21
CA SER A 231 -6.10 -9.55 -7.61
C SER A 231 -6.08 -8.96 -9.03
N ALA A 232 -4.92 -8.68 -9.59
CA ALA A 232 -4.77 -8.25 -10.98
C ALA A 232 -5.08 -9.38 -11.97
N LEU A 233 -4.91 -10.63 -11.57
CA LEU A 233 -4.96 -11.79 -12.46
C LEU A 233 -6.29 -12.56 -12.45
N PHE A 234 -7.20 -12.19 -11.53
CA PHE A 234 -8.49 -12.85 -11.43
C PHE A 234 -9.58 -11.90 -10.89
N PRO A 235 -10.69 -11.69 -11.63
CA PRO A 235 -11.82 -10.91 -11.12
C PRO A 235 -12.50 -11.66 -9.97
N ASN A 236 -13.05 -10.91 -9.00
CA ASN A 236 -13.66 -11.48 -7.79
C ASN A 236 -12.71 -12.39 -6.98
N TYR A 237 -11.48 -11.92 -6.76
CA TYR A 237 -10.49 -12.61 -5.95
C TYR A 237 -10.88 -12.62 -4.47
N GLU A 238 -11.71 -13.59 -4.09
CA GLU A 238 -12.33 -13.73 -2.77
C GLU A 238 -12.44 -15.20 -2.37
N MET A 239 -12.45 -15.49 -1.04
CA MET A 239 -12.55 -16.86 -0.52
C MET A 239 -13.81 -17.60 -1.01
N ARG A 240 -14.93 -16.90 -1.22
CA ARG A 240 -16.18 -17.51 -1.74
C ARG A 240 -16.02 -18.11 -3.13
N LYS A 241 -15.04 -17.65 -3.91
CA LYS A 241 -14.70 -18.11 -5.26
C LYS A 241 -13.53 -19.11 -5.29
N PHE A 242 -13.16 -19.66 -4.14
CA PHE A 242 -11.95 -20.48 -4.01
C PHE A 242 -11.85 -21.66 -4.97
N ASN A 243 -12.97 -22.29 -5.32
CA ASN A 243 -12.95 -23.40 -6.29
C ASN A 243 -12.56 -22.94 -7.70
N GLU A 244 -13.11 -21.80 -8.15
CA GLU A 244 -12.74 -21.18 -9.44
C GLU A 244 -11.29 -20.70 -9.40
N ILE A 245 -10.87 -20.07 -8.31
CA ILE A 245 -9.48 -19.64 -8.08
C ILE A 245 -8.53 -20.85 -8.19
N LYS A 246 -8.86 -21.95 -7.54
CA LYS A 246 -8.04 -23.17 -7.56
C LYS A 246 -7.89 -23.76 -8.94
N SER A 247 -8.95 -23.75 -9.74
CA SER A 247 -8.96 -24.39 -11.08
C SER A 247 -8.43 -23.49 -12.19
N ILE A 248 -8.54 -22.17 -12.06
CA ILE A 248 -8.20 -21.21 -13.13
C ILE A 248 -6.94 -20.41 -12.76
N LEU A 249 -6.95 -19.75 -11.61
CA LEU A 249 -5.90 -18.80 -11.24
C LEU A 249 -4.60 -19.48 -10.82
N VAL A 250 -4.69 -20.54 -10.00
CA VAL A 250 -3.48 -21.23 -9.51
C VAL A 250 -2.62 -21.78 -10.67
N PRO A 251 -3.17 -22.46 -11.68
CA PRO A 251 -2.39 -22.88 -12.86
C PRO A 251 -1.73 -21.71 -13.60
N LYS A 252 -2.46 -20.59 -13.80
CA LYS A 252 -1.90 -19.39 -14.45
C LYS A 252 -0.72 -18.80 -13.66
N LEU A 253 -0.81 -18.76 -12.33
CA LEU A 253 0.26 -18.26 -11.47
C LEU A 253 1.48 -19.18 -11.47
N ILE A 254 1.27 -20.49 -11.49
CA ILE A 254 2.35 -21.47 -11.60
C ILE A 254 3.05 -21.29 -12.95
N GLU A 255 2.32 -21.25 -14.07
CA GLU A 255 2.85 -21.02 -15.41
C GLU A 255 3.70 -19.73 -15.47
N LEU A 256 3.17 -18.62 -14.93
CA LEU A 256 3.87 -17.34 -14.91
C LEU A 256 5.16 -17.40 -14.07
N THR A 257 5.13 -18.14 -12.96
CA THR A 257 6.31 -18.30 -12.09
C THR A 257 7.34 -19.22 -12.75
N GLU A 258 6.91 -20.30 -13.39
CA GLU A 258 7.82 -21.18 -14.17
C GLU A 258 8.47 -20.39 -15.32
N TYR A 259 7.71 -19.53 -15.98
CA TYR A 259 8.26 -18.63 -17.00
C TYR A 259 9.33 -17.67 -16.42
N ALA A 260 9.12 -17.18 -15.21
CA ALA A 260 10.11 -16.33 -14.53
C ALA A 260 11.37 -17.13 -14.13
N ILE A 261 11.25 -18.40 -13.74
CA ILE A 261 12.39 -19.30 -13.51
C ILE A 261 13.25 -19.40 -14.77
N ASP A 262 12.63 -19.69 -15.92
CA ASP A 262 13.34 -19.83 -17.20
C ASP A 262 14.06 -18.54 -17.62
N LYS A 263 13.60 -17.38 -17.14
CA LYS A 263 14.21 -16.06 -17.39
C LYS A 263 15.15 -15.58 -16.27
N ASN A 264 15.34 -16.34 -15.21
CA ASN A 264 16.09 -15.95 -14.01
C ASN A 264 15.61 -14.63 -13.39
N VAL A 265 14.29 -14.51 -13.16
CA VAL A 265 13.61 -13.33 -12.59
C VAL A 265 12.93 -13.70 -11.29
N GLU A 266 13.29 -13.06 -10.17
CA GLU A 266 12.61 -13.29 -8.90
C GLU A 266 11.12 -12.95 -8.97
N ILE A 267 10.29 -13.73 -8.30
CA ILE A 267 8.86 -13.45 -8.13
C ILE A 267 8.54 -13.24 -6.66
N THR A 268 7.95 -12.09 -6.35
CA THR A 268 7.37 -11.82 -5.03
C THR A 268 5.86 -11.67 -5.15
N ILE A 269 5.10 -12.47 -4.44
CA ILE A 269 3.64 -12.27 -4.32
C ILE A 269 3.41 -11.15 -3.31
N ASP A 270 2.85 -10.03 -3.78
CA ASP A 270 2.52 -8.89 -2.93
C ASP A 270 1.35 -9.21 -1.98
N ALA A 271 1.40 -8.63 -0.78
CA ALA A 271 0.30 -8.68 0.17
C ALA A 271 -0.75 -7.61 -0.16
N GLU A 272 -2.00 -8.00 -0.10
CA GLU A 272 -3.15 -7.12 -0.32
C GLU A 272 -3.98 -6.98 0.97
N GLU A 273 -5.27 -6.69 0.88
CA GLU A 273 -6.13 -6.48 2.06
C GLU A 273 -6.18 -7.73 2.96
N GLN A 274 -6.41 -7.54 4.26
CA GLN A 274 -6.44 -8.62 5.25
C GLN A 274 -7.50 -9.69 4.97
N ASP A 275 -8.59 -9.32 4.31
CA ASP A 275 -9.64 -10.26 3.91
C ASP A 275 -9.16 -11.25 2.84
N ARG A 276 -8.15 -10.87 2.08
CA ARG A 276 -7.52 -11.72 1.05
C ARG A 276 -6.40 -12.59 1.58
N LEU A 277 -5.91 -12.33 2.81
CA LEU A 277 -4.77 -13.08 3.36
C LEU A 277 -5.02 -14.60 3.38
N GLY A 278 -6.20 -15.04 3.82
CA GLY A 278 -6.54 -16.46 3.89
C GLY A 278 -6.47 -17.16 2.53
N VAL A 279 -7.10 -16.57 1.51
CA VAL A 279 -7.09 -17.12 0.15
C VAL A 279 -5.70 -17.03 -0.49
N SER A 280 -4.94 -15.95 -0.21
CA SER A 280 -3.55 -15.80 -0.68
C SER A 280 -2.66 -16.92 -0.19
N LEU A 281 -2.70 -17.22 1.11
CA LEU A 281 -1.86 -18.27 1.71
C LEU A 281 -2.19 -19.67 1.15
N GLU A 282 -3.46 -19.94 0.86
CA GLU A 282 -3.86 -21.21 0.22
C GLU A 282 -3.29 -21.32 -1.21
N ILE A 283 -3.27 -20.23 -1.97
CA ILE A 283 -2.67 -20.16 -3.30
C ILE A 283 -1.16 -20.31 -3.21
N ILE A 284 -0.51 -19.50 -2.37
CA ILE A 284 0.93 -19.50 -2.15
C ILE A 284 1.42 -20.90 -1.78
N LYS A 285 0.70 -21.62 -0.89
CA LYS A 285 1.04 -22.99 -0.55
C LYS A 285 1.05 -23.90 -1.78
N LYS A 286 0.07 -23.77 -2.67
CA LYS A 286 -0.01 -24.58 -3.89
C LYS A 286 1.10 -24.27 -4.88
N MET A 287 1.42 -22.98 -5.06
CA MET A 287 2.54 -22.55 -5.90
C MET A 287 3.86 -23.04 -5.33
N ALA A 288 4.09 -22.78 -4.04
CA ALA A 288 5.33 -23.10 -3.34
C ALA A 288 5.70 -24.60 -3.34
N LEU A 289 4.70 -25.45 -3.42
CA LEU A 289 4.87 -26.92 -3.45
C LEU A 289 4.72 -27.51 -4.87
N SER A 290 4.62 -26.69 -5.93
CA SER A 290 4.65 -27.21 -7.29
C SER A 290 6.07 -27.60 -7.70
N GLN A 291 6.19 -28.64 -8.52
CA GLN A 291 7.45 -29.34 -8.78
C GLN A 291 8.61 -28.44 -9.22
N LYS A 292 8.39 -27.50 -10.13
CA LYS A 292 9.45 -26.60 -10.62
C LYS A 292 9.75 -25.44 -9.68
N ILE A 293 8.77 -25.01 -8.87
CA ILE A 293 8.91 -23.85 -7.98
C ILE A 293 9.48 -24.27 -6.62
N GLN A 294 9.26 -25.53 -6.23
CA GLN A 294 9.54 -26.03 -4.87
C GLN A 294 10.99 -25.76 -4.42
N ASP A 295 11.98 -26.01 -5.26
CA ASP A 295 13.38 -25.86 -4.92
C ASP A 295 14.01 -24.54 -5.40
N TRP A 296 13.19 -23.67 -6.00
CA TRP A 296 13.71 -22.41 -6.53
C TRP A 296 13.67 -21.29 -5.47
N PRO A 297 14.83 -20.73 -5.08
CA PRO A 297 14.90 -19.70 -4.02
C PRO A 297 14.36 -18.33 -4.47
N GLY A 298 14.21 -18.08 -5.77
CA GLY A 298 13.70 -16.81 -6.31
C GLY A 298 12.19 -16.60 -6.15
N PHE A 299 11.47 -17.52 -5.50
CA PHE A 299 10.07 -17.33 -5.13
C PHE A 299 9.94 -16.80 -3.71
N GLY A 300 9.10 -15.80 -3.51
CA GLY A 300 8.84 -15.22 -2.20
C GLY A 300 7.50 -14.52 -2.08
N ILE A 301 7.25 -14.01 -0.89
CA ILE A 301 6.01 -13.31 -0.55
C ILE A 301 6.29 -12.02 0.21
N ALA A 302 5.34 -11.11 0.17
CA ALA A 302 5.29 -9.97 1.09
C ALA A 302 4.38 -10.27 2.29
N LEU A 303 4.75 -9.75 3.47
CA LEU A 303 3.98 -9.86 4.70
C LEU A 303 3.84 -8.49 5.35
N GLN A 304 2.62 -8.14 5.75
CA GLN A 304 2.29 -6.84 6.35
C GLN A 304 2.21 -6.94 7.87
N ALA A 305 3.16 -6.30 8.56
CA ALA A 305 3.31 -6.35 10.02
C ALA A 305 2.20 -5.63 10.79
N TYR A 306 1.44 -4.74 10.14
CA TYR A 306 0.28 -4.11 10.77
C TYR A 306 -0.88 -5.09 11.02
N GLY A 307 -0.89 -6.24 10.33
CA GLY A 307 -1.89 -7.29 10.50
C GLY A 307 -1.63 -8.09 11.76
N LYS A 308 -2.65 -8.25 12.59
CA LYS A 308 -2.57 -9.03 13.84
C LYS A 308 -2.15 -10.49 13.62
N ARG A 309 -2.32 -10.98 12.39
CA ARG A 309 -1.93 -12.35 12.00
C ARG A 309 -0.46 -12.48 11.58
N ALA A 310 0.29 -11.38 11.43
CA ALA A 310 1.64 -11.41 10.86
C ALA A 310 2.61 -12.38 11.59
N PRO A 311 2.72 -12.38 12.92
CA PRO A 311 3.60 -13.33 13.62
C PRO A 311 3.22 -14.80 13.37
N PHE A 312 1.94 -15.09 13.27
CA PHE A 312 1.41 -16.44 13.01
C PHE A 312 1.58 -16.89 11.56
N VAL A 313 1.62 -15.94 10.62
CA VAL A 313 1.96 -16.23 9.21
C VAL A 313 3.42 -16.66 9.09
N ILE A 314 4.33 -16.07 9.88
CA ILE A 314 5.74 -16.50 9.92
C ILE A 314 5.86 -17.94 10.43
N ASP A 315 5.08 -18.33 11.47
CA ASP A 315 5.04 -19.73 11.93
C ASP A 315 4.53 -20.68 10.85
N TRP A 316 3.43 -20.31 10.20
CA TRP A 316 2.88 -21.05 9.06
C TRP A 316 3.90 -21.18 7.92
N LEU A 317 4.65 -20.11 7.64
CA LEU A 317 5.69 -20.12 6.62
C LEU A 317 6.85 -21.04 7.02
N SER A 318 7.29 -21.00 8.28
CA SER A 318 8.30 -21.90 8.81
C SER A 318 7.90 -23.38 8.62
N ASP A 319 6.63 -23.72 8.87
CA ASP A 319 6.12 -25.08 8.63
C ASP A 319 6.09 -25.43 7.13
N LEU A 320 5.71 -24.50 6.25
CA LEU A 320 5.72 -24.71 4.81
C LEU A 320 7.15 -24.98 4.29
N LEU A 321 8.13 -24.28 4.83
CA LEU A 321 9.53 -24.37 4.43
C LEU A 321 10.18 -25.72 4.78
N LYS A 322 9.65 -26.46 5.74
CA LYS A 322 10.07 -27.85 6.01
C LYS A 322 9.86 -28.77 4.80
N SER A 323 8.88 -28.47 3.97
CA SER A 323 8.56 -29.25 2.75
C SER A 323 9.09 -28.63 1.47
N ARG A 324 9.44 -27.32 1.50
CA ARG A 324 9.83 -26.57 0.32
C ARG A 324 11.35 -26.31 0.22
N GLY A 325 12.03 -26.15 1.33
CA GLY A 325 13.41 -25.62 1.34
C GLY A 325 13.44 -24.11 1.68
N SER A 326 13.90 -23.25 0.78
CA SER A 326 14.06 -21.83 1.06
C SER A 326 13.16 -20.92 0.21
N MET A 327 12.85 -19.74 0.72
CA MET A 327 12.20 -18.66 -0.04
C MET A 327 12.53 -17.28 0.55
N HIS A 328 12.30 -16.21 -0.21
CA HIS A 328 12.44 -14.87 0.35
C HIS A 328 11.12 -14.35 0.95
N LEU A 329 11.26 -13.55 1.99
CA LEU A 329 10.13 -12.90 2.67
C LEU A 329 10.38 -11.40 2.76
N ARG A 330 9.54 -10.61 2.08
CA ARG A 330 9.52 -9.17 2.19
C ARG A 330 8.62 -8.74 3.35
N LEU A 331 9.20 -8.26 4.43
CA LEU A 331 8.45 -7.66 5.52
C LEU A 331 8.18 -6.19 5.22
N VAL A 332 6.92 -5.80 5.26
CA VAL A 332 6.45 -4.41 5.11
C VAL A 332 5.57 -4.02 6.30
N LYS A 333 5.35 -2.73 6.54
CA LYS A 333 4.42 -2.29 7.62
C LYS A 333 2.97 -2.57 7.26
N GLY A 334 2.52 -2.13 6.10
CA GLY A 334 1.18 -2.33 5.56
C GLY A 334 0.70 -1.09 4.81
N ALA A 335 -0.06 -1.29 3.73
CA ALA A 335 -0.41 -0.24 2.79
C ALA A 335 -1.92 0.08 2.73
N TYR A 336 -2.76 -0.61 3.51
CA TYR A 336 -4.22 -0.53 3.40
C TYR A 336 -4.89 -0.13 4.73
N TRP A 337 -4.16 0.49 5.67
CA TRP A 337 -4.64 0.72 7.03
C TRP A 337 -5.99 1.45 7.09
N ASP A 338 -6.14 2.54 6.34
CA ASP A 338 -7.39 3.33 6.32
C ASP A 338 -8.57 2.51 5.78
N TYR A 339 -8.32 1.71 4.74
CA TYR A 339 -9.31 0.80 4.19
C TYR A 339 -9.71 -0.26 5.24
N GLU A 340 -8.75 -0.91 5.90
CA GLU A 340 -8.99 -1.96 6.89
C GLU A 340 -9.83 -1.46 8.07
N ILE A 341 -9.50 -0.28 8.59
CA ILE A 341 -10.27 0.35 9.68
C ILE A 341 -11.70 0.63 9.20
N LYS A 342 -11.85 1.30 8.06
CA LYS A 342 -13.16 1.65 7.51
C LYS A 342 -14.00 0.45 7.16
N HIS A 343 -13.39 -0.57 6.56
CA HIS A 343 -14.02 -1.82 6.21
C HIS A 343 -14.60 -2.53 7.44
N ALA A 344 -13.79 -2.68 8.49
CA ALA A 344 -14.25 -3.29 9.74
C ALA A 344 -15.44 -2.53 10.36
N GLN A 345 -15.41 -1.18 10.32
CA GLN A 345 -16.51 -0.33 10.81
C GLN A 345 -17.79 -0.50 9.99
N VAL A 346 -17.68 -0.52 8.65
CA VAL A 346 -18.82 -0.69 7.73
C VAL A 346 -19.49 -2.05 7.93
N PHE A 347 -18.69 -3.11 8.10
CA PHE A 347 -19.21 -4.46 8.29
C PHE A 347 -19.53 -4.81 9.75
N GLY A 348 -19.28 -3.91 10.69
CA GLY A 348 -19.57 -4.13 12.11
C GLY A 348 -18.87 -5.38 12.67
N TYR A 349 -17.61 -5.59 12.29
CA TYR A 349 -16.82 -6.71 12.81
C TYR A 349 -16.56 -6.54 14.31
N GLU A 350 -16.25 -7.65 14.99
CA GLU A 350 -16.00 -7.63 16.45
C GLU A 350 -14.75 -6.85 16.86
N ASN A 351 -13.77 -6.74 15.95
CA ASN A 351 -12.52 -6.03 16.17
C ASN A 351 -11.89 -5.69 14.80
N TYR A 352 -10.78 -4.98 14.85
CA TYR A 352 -9.93 -4.71 13.68
C TYR A 352 -8.99 -5.87 13.41
N SER A 353 -8.76 -6.18 12.13
CA SER A 353 -7.78 -7.16 11.67
C SER A 353 -6.34 -6.64 11.73
N VAL A 354 -6.18 -5.33 11.87
CA VAL A 354 -4.92 -4.59 11.95
C VAL A 354 -4.77 -3.90 13.29
N PHE A 355 -3.54 -3.52 13.64
CA PHE A 355 -3.27 -2.70 14.82
C PHE A 355 -3.81 -1.29 14.61
N THR A 356 -4.36 -0.70 15.67
CA THR A 356 -4.94 0.64 15.64
C THR A 356 -3.90 1.73 15.90
N LYS A 357 -2.78 1.39 16.55
CA LYS A 357 -1.67 2.29 16.88
C LYS A 357 -0.47 2.03 15.98
N LYS A 358 0.14 3.12 15.50
CA LYS A 358 1.33 3.04 14.65
C LYS A 358 2.53 2.47 15.39
N SER A 359 2.73 2.85 16.64
CA SER A 359 3.81 2.33 17.50
C SER A 359 3.71 0.81 17.69
N VAL A 360 2.49 0.27 17.79
CA VAL A 360 2.25 -1.16 17.86
C VAL A 360 2.58 -1.85 16.54
N THR A 361 2.28 -1.21 15.41
CA THR A 361 2.71 -1.71 14.08
C THR A 361 4.24 -1.74 13.98
N ASP A 362 4.91 -0.69 14.44
CA ASP A 362 6.37 -0.61 14.44
C ASP A 362 7.00 -1.69 15.35
N LEU A 363 6.41 -1.92 16.52
CA LEU A 363 6.82 -3.01 17.43
C LEU A 363 6.59 -4.39 16.79
N SER A 364 5.43 -4.63 16.20
CA SER A 364 5.11 -5.87 15.49
C SER A 364 6.08 -6.14 14.35
N TYR A 365 6.45 -5.10 13.60
CA TYR A 365 7.44 -5.22 12.53
C TYR A 365 8.78 -5.75 13.06
N LEU A 366 9.26 -5.19 14.16
CA LEU A 366 10.55 -5.57 14.75
C LEU A 366 10.51 -6.95 15.41
N SER A 367 9.41 -7.31 16.09
CA SER A 367 9.18 -8.67 16.60
C SER A 367 9.14 -9.69 15.45
N CYS A 368 8.41 -9.39 14.36
CA CYS A 368 8.41 -10.21 13.15
C CYS A 368 9.79 -10.34 12.53
N ALA A 369 10.58 -9.26 12.49
CA ALA A 369 11.94 -9.28 11.95
C ALA A 369 12.85 -10.21 12.74
N LYS A 370 12.82 -10.14 14.08
CA LYS A 370 13.56 -11.08 14.95
C LYS A 370 13.18 -12.53 14.62
N LYS A 371 11.88 -12.81 14.57
CA LYS A 371 11.36 -14.15 14.28
C LYS A 371 11.79 -14.65 12.88
N ILE A 372 11.84 -13.76 11.88
CA ILE A 372 12.34 -14.09 10.54
C ILE A 372 13.83 -14.43 10.59
N PHE A 373 14.63 -13.68 11.35
CA PHE A 373 16.05 -13.97 11.51
C PHE A 373 16.34 -15.31 12.20
N GLU A 374 15.43 -15.84 12.99
CA GLU A 374 15.54 -17.15 13.63
C GLU A 374 15.30 -18.32 12.65
N ILE A 375 14.77 -18.05 11.42
CA ILE A 375 14.45 -19.08 10.42
C ILE A 375 15.45 -19.02 9.27
N ASN A 376 16.42 -19.94 9.24
CA ASN A 376 17.51 -19.93 8.26
C ASN A 376 17.05 -20.11 6.79
N SER A 377 15.93 -20.80 6.58
CA SER A 377 15.37 -21.04 5.25
C SER A 377 14.62 -19.83 4.67
N ILE A 378 14.52 -18.69 5.40
CA ILE A 378 13.99 -17.45 4.88
C ILE A 378 15.15 -16.52 4.52
N TYR A 379 15.16 -16.02 3.27
CA TYR A 379 15.98 -14.85 2.88
C TYR A 379 15.19 -13.58 3.20
N PRO A 380 15.62 -12.77 4.20
CA PRO A 380 14.86 -11.61 4.65
C PRO A 380 15.03 -10.40 3.72
N LYS A 381 13.91 -9.75 3.39
CA LYS A 381 13.87 -8.43 2.71
C LYS A 381 13.06 -7.47 3.57
N PHE A 382 13.68 -6.38 4.05
CA PHE A 382 13.05 -5.44 4.98
C PHE A 382 12.72 -4.12 4.32
N ALA A 383 11.42 -3.89 4.05
CA ALA A 383 10.95 -2.64 3.46
C ALA A 383 10.62 -1.61 4.54
N THR A 384 11.41 -0.55 4.62
CA THR A 384 11.23 0.50 5.63
C THR A 384 11.84 1.84 5.20
N HIS A 385 11.28 2.95 5.71
CA HIS A 385 11.85 4.29 5.61
C HIS A 385 12.02 4.92 7.01
N ASN A 386 12.30 4.11 8.03
CA ASN A 386 12.40 4.55 9.43
C ASN A 386 13.79 4.24 9.97
N ALA A 387 14.54 5.26 10.42
CA ALA A 387 15.92 5.14 10.90
C ALA A 387 16.04 4.18 12.10
N HIS A 388 15.10 4.22 13.06
CA HIS A 388 15.11 3.28 14.19
C HIS A 388 14.93 1.85 13.71
N THR A 389 14.00 1.62 12.78
CA THR A 389 13.78 0.28 12.19
C THR A 389 15.02 -0.21 11.46
N ILE A 390 15.69 0.65 10.67
CA ILE A 390 16.95 0.30 9.98
C ILE A 390 18.03 -0.09 11.00
N SER A 391 18.22 0.73 12.04
CA SER A 391 19.20 0.46 13.09
C SER A 391 18.91 -0.85 13.84
N ALA A 392 17.64 -1.10 14.19
CA ALA A 392 17.23 -2.32 14.88
C ALA A 392 17.41 -3.58 14.02
N ILE A 393 17.08 -3.51 12.72
CA ILE A 393 17.30 -4.60 11.76
C ILE A 393 18.81 -4.88 11.58
N HIS A 394 19.62 -3.82 11.49
CA HIS A 394 21.07 -3.97 11.42
C HIS A 394 21.64 -4.67 12.66
N HIS A 395 21.20 -4.26 13.85
CA HIS A 395 21.58 -4.90 15.12
C HIS A 395 21.17 -6.39 15.17
N LEU A 396 19.93 -6.72 14.77
CA LEU A 396 19.44 -8.10 14.74
C LEU A 396 20.13 -8.98 13.70
N GLY A 397 20.46 -8.39 12.55
CA GLY A 397 20.96 -9.13 11.38
C GLY A 397 22.38 -9.64 11.56
N GLY A 398 23.24 -8.90 12.27
CA GLY A 398 24.64 -9.28 12.44
C GLY A 398 25.29 -9.67 11.11
N ASP A 399 25.90 -10.85 11.07
CA ASP A 399 26.56 -11.40 9.88
C ASP A 399 25.59 -12.06 8.88
N ARG A 400 24.33 -12.23 9.24
CA ARG A 400 23.34 -12.89 8.40
C ARG A 400 23.08 -12.10 7.13
N ASP A 401 22.86 -12.82 6.03
CA ASP A 401 22.47 -12.20 4.75
C ASP A 401 21.02 -11.75 4.77
N TYR A 402 20.78 -10.50 4.36
CA TYR A 402 19.47 -9.89 4.18
C TYR A 402 19.58 -8.66 3.28
N GLU A 403 18.46 -8.13 2.81
CA GLU A 403 18.42 -6.87 2.09
C GLU A 403 17.43 -5.90 2.69
N PHE A 404 17.70 -4.61 2.54
CA PHE A 404 16.72 -3.57 2.71
C PHE A 404 15.98 -3.31 1.40
N GLN A 405 14.78 -2.72 1.51
CA GLN A 405 14.04 -2.26 0.35
C GLN A 405 13.48 -0.86 0.59
N ARG A 406 13.65 0.02 -0.40
CA ARG A 406 13.06 1.36 -0.41
C ARG A 406 12.13 1.53 -1.61
N LEU A 407 11.26 2.53 -1.56
CA LEU A 407 10.44 2.90 -2.69
C LEU A 407 11.25 3.73 -3.69
N PHE A 408 10.90 3.62 -4.96
CA PHE A 408 11.47 4.46 -6.00
C PHE A 408 11.22 5.95 -5.70
N GLY A 409 12.25 6.78 -5.82
CA GLY A 409 12.19 8.21 -5.57
C GLY A 409 12.12 8.62 -4.09
N MET A 410 12.14 7.69 -3.15
CA MET A 410 12.01 7.94 -1.71
C MET A 410 13.15 7.32 -0.92
N GLY A 411 13.51 7.98 0.19
CA GLY A 411 14.43 7.45 1.19
C GLY A 411 15.90 7.35 0.76
N GLU A 412 16.31 7.91 -0.36
CA GLU A 412 17.69 7.84 -0.85
C GLU A 412 18.68 8.44 0.16
N LEU A 413 18.37 9.64 0.66
CA LEU A 413 19.20 10.30 1.66
C LEU A 413 19.25 9.48 2.96
N LEU A 414 18.11 8.92 3.40
CA LEU A 414 18.05 8.10 4.61
C LEU A 414 18.97 6.87 4.52
N TYR A 415 18.95 6.15 3.40
CA TYR A 415 19.79 4.97 3.21
C TYR A 415 21.27 5.35 3.06
N LYS A 416 21.59 6.44 2.32
CA LYS A 416 22.95 6.98 2.25
C LYS A 416 23.53 7.30 3.63
N CYS A 417 22.74 7.97 4.49
CA CYS A 417 23.16 8.29 5.86
C CYS A 417 23.26 7.02 6.73
N ALA A 418 22.33 6.06 6.56
CA ALA A 418 22.37 4.80 7.29
C ALA A 418 23.61 3.98 6.96
N ASP A 419 23.95 3.85 5.68
CA ASP A 419 25.15 3.14 5.22
C ASP A 419 26.42 3.73 5.83
N ASN A 420 26.53 5.07 5.86
CA ASN A 420 27.67 5.76 6.45
C ASN A 420 27.75 5.58 7.98
N VAL A 421 26.63 5.68 8.70
CA VAL A 421 26.60 5.59 10.18
C VAL A 421 26.81 4.17 10.66
N LEU A 422 26.22 3.20 9.98
CA LEU A 422 26.24 1.79 10.39
C LEU A 422 27.41 1.02 9.77
N ASN A 423 28.21 1.65 8.89
CA ASN A 423 29.17 0.97 8.03
C ASN A 423 28.54 -0.24 7.32
N HIS A 424 27.34 -0.02 6.79
CA HIS A 424 26.47 -1.08 6.29
C HIS A 424 26.85 -1.43 4.85
N GLN A 425 27.11 -2.71 4.60
CA GLN A 425 27.44 -3.22 3.27
C GLN A 425 26.35 -4.14 2.69
N LYS A 426 25.16 -4.13 3.31
CA LYS A 426 24.05 -4.97 2.85
C LYS A 426 23.35 -4.33 1.64
N LYS A 427 22.77 -5.17 0.80
CA LYS A 427 22.07 -4.73 -0.40
C LYS A 427 20.82 -3.92 -0.05
N THR A 428 20.55 -2.88 -0.83
CA THR A 428 19.29 -2.13 -0.77
C THR A 428 18.61 -2.23 -2.14
N SER A 429 17.46 -2.92 -2.19
CA SER A 429 16.66 -3.00 -3.41
C SER A 429 15.64 -1.86 -3.51
N ILE A 430 15.19 -1.60 -4.74
CA ILE A 430 14.25 -0.53 -5.05
C ILE A 430 12.94 -1.13 -5.56
N TYR A 431 11.83 -0.85 -4.87
CA TYR A 431 10.49 -1.18 -5.35
C TYR A 431 10.07 -0.14 -6.39
N ALA A 432 9.93 -0.57 -7.65
CA ALA A 432 9.84 0.29 -8.80
C ALA A 432 8.50 0.11 -9.54
N PRO A 433 7.50 1.00 -9.34
CA PRO A 433 6.21 0.91 -10.03
C PRO A 433 6.33 1.30 -11.50
N ILE A 434 5.81 0.45 -12.38
CA ILE A 434 5.75 0.63 -13.83
C ILE A 434 4.32 0.54 -14.31
N GLY A 435 3.84 1.50 -15.09
CA GLY A 435 2.51 1.41 -15.69
C GLY A 435 1.90 2.73 -16.12
N LYS A 436 0.72 2.65 -16.71
CA LYS A 436 -0.01 3.79 -17.25
C LYS A 436 -0.63 4.63 -16.13
N TYR A 437 -0.79 5.91 -16.38
CA TYR A 437 -1.41 6.84 -15.42
C TYR A 437 -2.76 6.39 -14.86
N LYS A 438 -3.60 5.76 -15.67
CA LYS A 438 -4.91 5.28 -15.23
C LYS A 438 -4.84 4.23 -14.12
N ASP A 439 -3.74 3.48 -14.06
CA ASP A 439 -3.50 2.41 -13.10
C ASP A 439 -2.66 2.90 -11.91
N LEU A 440 -2.17 4.16 -11.97
CA LEU A 440 -1.34 4.77 -10.93
C LEU A 440 -2.13 5.20 -9.69
N LEU A 441 -3.41 5.54 -9.83
CA LEU A 441 -4.19 6.17 -8.75
C LEU A 441 -4.21 5.35 -7.45
N PRO A 442 -4.52 4.06 -7.43
CA PRO A 442 -4.52 3.29 -6.19
C PRO A 442 -3.15 3.28 -5.51
N TYR A 443 -2.08 3.17 -6.29
CA TYR A 443 -0.71 3.23 -5.77
C TYR A 443 -0.40 4.62 -5.17
N LEU A 444 -0.72 5.69 -5.90
CA LEU A 444 -0.45 7.07 -5.49
C LEU A 444 -1.19 7.43 -4.20
N VAL A 445 -2.47 7.11 -4.12
CA VAL A 445 -3.31 7.38 -2.94
C VAL A 445 -2.72 6.71 -1.71
N ARG A 446 -2.34 5.44 -1.80
CA ARG A 446 -1.70 4.74 -0.67
C ARG A 446 -0.39 5.40 -0.24
N ARG A 447 0.44 5.84 -1.21
CA ARG A 447 1.71 6.54 -0.90
C ARG A 447 1.47 7.91 -0.27
N LEU A 448 0.50 8.65 -0.77
CA LEU A 448 0.14 9.96 -0.22
C LEU A 448 -0.45 9.84 1.20
N LEU A 449 -1.33 8.87 1.44
CA LEU A 449 -1.86 8.58 2.79
C LEU A 449 -0.75 8.15 3.75
N GLU A 450 0.15 7.27 3.32
CA GLU A 450 1.28 6.82 4.13
C GLU A 450 2.23 7.97 4.50
N ASN A 451 2.54 8.84 3.54
CA ASN A 451 3.53 9.90 3.71
C ASN A 451 2.90 11.22 4.16
N GLY A 452 1.64 11.48 3.81
CA GLY A 452 0.92 12.67 4.23
C GLY A 452 0.43 12.66 5.68
N ALA A 453 0.41 11.48 6.32
CA ALA A 453 0.04 11.41 7.73
C ALA A 453 1.11 12.07 8.61
N ASN A 454 0.69 12.90 9.58
CA ASN A 454 1.58 13.52 10.58
C ASN A 454 2.44 12.50 11.34
N SER A 455 2.05 11.24 11.35
CA SER A 455 2.79 10.13 11.93
C SER A 455 3.89 9.57 11.01
N SER A 456 3.98 10.01 9.74
CA SER A 456 5.01 9.53 8.82
C SER A 456 6.41 9.88 9.31
N PHE A 457 7.30 8.87 9.33
CA PHE A 457 8.68 9.08 9.75
C PHE A 457 9.41 10.05 8.81
N ILE A 458 9.23 9.95 7.50
CA ILE A 458 9.91 10.80 6.50
C ILE A 458 9.55 12.27 6.71
N ASN A 459 8.27 12.59 6.96
CA ASN A 459 7.85 13.97 7.20
C ASN A 459 8.49 14.54 8.46
N ARG A 460 8.57 13.74 9.53
CA ARG A 460 9.18 14.15 10.80
C ARG A 460 10.70 14.16 10.79
N LEU A 461 11.31 13.35 9.92
CA LEU A 461 12.77 13.22 9.82
C LEU A 461 13.44 14.57 9.58
N LEU A 462 12.92 15.34 8.63
CA LEU A 462 13.50 16.61 8.19
C LEU A 462 12.83 17.84 8.85
N ASP A 463 11.81 17.64 9.69
CA ASP A 463 11.17 18.69 10.47
C ASP A 463 12.04 19.06 11.68
N PRO A 464 12.59 20.29 11.74
CA PRO A 464 13.45 20.72 12.85
C PRO A 464 12.69 20.85 14.18
N LYS A 465 11.35 20.93 14.15
CA LYS A 465 10.52 21.01 15.36
C LYS A 465 10.34 19.65 16.03
N THR A 466 10.55 18.56 15.30
CA THR A 466 10.45 17.20 15.86
C THR A 466 11.75 16.84 16.58
N ASP A 467 11.68 16.49 17.85
CA ASP A 467 12.84 16.08 18.63
C ASP A 467 13.46 14.78 18.07
N SER A 468 14.76 14.81 17.79
CA SER A 468 15.50 13.66 17.27
C SER A 468 15.59 12.52 18.29
N ASN A 469 15.60 12.80 19.58
CA ASN A 469 15.59 11.78 20.62
C ASN A 469 14.24 11.04 20.64
N TRP A 470 13.13 11.76 20.55
CA TRP A 470 11.82 11.14 20.44
C TRP A 470 11.69 10.32 19.14
N LEU A 471 12.19 10.85 18.03
CA LEU A 471 12.11 10.18 16.74
C LEU A 471 12.94 8.88 16.71
N SER A 472 14.11 8.88 17.32
CA SER A 472 15.02 7.73 17.44
C SER A 472 14.67 6.75 18.56
N SER A 473 13.72 7.08 19.45
CA SER A 473 13.34 6.21 20.57
C SER A 473 12.60 4.95 20.10
N SER A 474 12.68 3.91 20.92
CA SER A 474 12.05 2.63 20.64
C SER A 474 10.52 2.72 20.56
N PRO A 475 9.86 1.96 19.65
CA PRO A 475 8.41 2.00 19.49
C PRO A 475 7.64 1.61 20.76
N HIS A 476 8.15 0.72 21.60
CA HIS A 476 7.45 0.32 22.82
C HIS A 476 7.26 1.49 23.80
N LEU A 477 8.19 2.45 23.84
CA LEU A 477 8.08 3.66 24.67
C LEU A 477 7.00 4.63 24.18
N LYS A 478 6.60 4.54 22.91
CA LYS A 478 5.62 5.43 22.27
C LYS A 478 4.18 4.93 22.37
N ILE A 479 3.96 3.67 22.78
CA ILE A 479 2.62 3.06 22.81
C ILE A 479 1.66 3.82 23.75
N ALA A 480 2.17 4.30 24.87
CA ALA A 480 1.39 5.05 25.87
C ALA A 480 1.04 6.48 25.40
N ASP A 481 1.90 7.08 24.58
CA ASP A 481 1.75 8.47 24.11
C ASP A 481 0.72 8.62 22.97
N GLU A 482 0.36 7.53 22.29
CA GLU A 482 -0.65 7.54 21.23
C GLU A 482 -2.07 7.59 21.83
N SER A 483 -2.58 8.80 21.99
CA SER A 483 -3.67 9.18 22.89
C SER A 483 -5.09 8.92 22.42
N LYS A 484 -5.34 8.39 21.22
CA LYS A 484 -6.72 8.15 20.76
C LYS A 484 -6.90 6.69 20.37
N ASP A 485 -7.60 5.97 21.24
CA ASP A 485 -8.13 4.65 20.89
C ASP A 485 -9.26 4.83 19.88
N ILE A 486 -9.16 4.14 18.74
CA ILE A 486 -10.25 4.05 17.78
C ILE A 486 -11.33 3.16 18.40
N PRO A 487 -12.61 3.61 18.49
CA PRO A 487 -13.68 2.78 19.01
C PRO A 487 -13.76 1.46 18.27
N LEU A 488 -14.12 0.38 18.95
CA LEU A 488 -14.38 -0.90 18.28
C LEU A 488 -15.46 -0.75 17.19
N PRO A 489 -15.41 -1.55 16.12
CA PRO A 489 -16.33 -1.40 14.99
C PRO A 489 -17.82 -1.46 15.35
N ASN A 490 -18.17 -2.22 16.40
CA ASN A 490 -19.53 -2.29 16.91
C ASN A 490 -19.92 -1.10 17.83
N LYS A 491 -18.95 -0.27 18.25
CA LYS A 491 -19.13 0.85 19.20
C LYS A 491 -18.80 2.22 18.59
N ILE A 492 -18.96 2.37 17.29
CA ILE A 492 -18.67 3.64 16.59
C ILE A 492 -19.77 4.70 16.79
N TYR A 493 -20.93 4.33 17.28
CA TYR A 493 -22.05 5.22 17.60
C TYR A 493 -22.19 5.39 19.10
N ASN A 494 -22.53 6.60 19.54
CA ASN A 494 -22.67 6.91 20.96
C ASN A 494 -23.99 6.41 21.58
N ASP A 495 -25.03 6.27 20.77
CA ASP A 495 -26.42 6.01 21.17
C ASP A 495 -26.92 4.59 20.85
N ARG A 496 -26.14 3.83 20.07
CA ARG A 496 -26.53 2.48 19.62
C ARG A 496 -25.31 1.65 19.26
N GLU A 497 -25.47 0.34 19.21
CA GLU A 497 -24.47 -0.55 18.62
C GLU A 497 -24.58 -0.57 17.08
N ASN A 498 -23.46 -0.73 16.40
CA ASN A 498 -23.44 -0.97 14.97
C ASN A 498 -23.93 -2.39 14.65
N SER A 499 -24.55 -2.56 13.49
CA SER A 499 -25.01 -3.88 13.03
C SER A 499 -23.84 -4.83 12.88
N LYS A 500 -23.94 -6.01 13.50
CA LYS A 500 -22.91 -7.04 13.42
C LYS A 500 -22.97 -7.75 12.07
N GLY A 501 -21.92 -7.61 11.26
CA GLY A 501 -21.71 -8.37 10.03
C GLY A 501 -21.00 -9.70 10.29
N MET A 502 -21.02 -10.56 9.28
CA MET A 502 -20.27 -11.81 9.27
C MET A 502 -19.10 -11.70 8.29
N ASP A 503 -17.92 -12.05 8.76
CA ASP A 503 -16.71 -12.06 7.92
C ASP A 503 -16.73 -13.26 6.96
N ILE A 504 -17.16 -13.03 5.73
CA ILE A 504 -17.22 -14.04 4.67
C ILE A 504 -15.87 -14.31 3.98
N SER A 505 -14.82 -13.59 4.35
CA SER A 505 -13.46 -13.86 3.87
C SER A 505 -12.85 -15.11 4.52
N GLU A 506 -13.43 -15.57 5.64
CA GLU A 506 -12.98 -16.76 6.35
C GLU A 506 -13.78 -17.99 5.94
N ARG A 507 -13.08 -19.04 5.49
CA ARG A 507 -13.69 -20.30 5.01
C ARG A 507 -14.70 -20.90 6.01
N LYS A 508 -14.35 -20.89 7.30
CA LYS A 508 -15.20 -21.42 8.36
C LYS A 508 -16.59 -20.74 8.38
N ASN A 509 -16.61 -19.43 8.26
CA ASN A 509 -17.85 -18.65 8.27
C ASN A 509 -18.70 -18.93 7.00
N LEU A 510 -18.04 -19.08 5.84
CA LEU A 510 -18.71 -19.48 4.61
C LEU A 510 -19.34 -20.87 4.71
N GLU A 511 -18.67 -21.84 5.33
CA GLU A 511 -19.20 -23.19 5.56
C GLU A 511 -20.37 -23.17 6.53
N GLU A 512 -20.31 -22.35 7.58
CA GLU A 512 -21.42 -22.14 8.51
C GLU A 512 -22.66 -21.55 7.81
N ILE A 513 -22.46 -20.51 6.97
CA ILE A 513 -23.54 -19.92 6.17
C ILE A 513 -24.17 -20.96 5.24
N LYS A 514 -23.34 -21.72 4.51
CA LYS A 514 -23.82 -22.77 3.60
C LYS A 514 -24.64 -23.82 4.34
N THR A 515 -24.19 -24.23 5.53
CA THR A 515 -24.91 -25.20 6.38
C THR A 515 -26.27 -24.65 6.82
N LYS A 516 -26.31 -23.37 7.25
CA LYS A 516 -27.56 -22.71 7.62
C LYS A 516 -28.52 -22.58 6.42
N ILE A 517 -28.02 -22.13 5.26
CA ILE A 517 -28.83 -22.03 4.04
C ILE A 517 -29.40 -23.40 3.64
N ASN A 518 -28.59 -24.45 3.66
CA ASN A 518 -29.03 -25.80 3.28
C ASN A 518 -30.12 -26.34 4.25
N LYS A 519 -30.05 -25.98 5.52
CA LYS A 519 -31.09 -26.33 6.50
C LYS A 519 -32.47 -25.69 6.16
N TYR A 520 -32.44 -24.51 5.55
CA TYR A 520 -33.70 -23.79 5.19
C TYR A 520 -34.15 -24.04 3.74
N LYS A 521 -33.31 -24.62 2.86
CA LYS A 521 -33.68 -24.90 1.46
C LYS A 521 -34.88 -25.83 1.26
N GLY A 522 -35.29 -26.59 2.28
CA GLY A 522 -36.43 -27.49 2.25
C GLY A 522 -37.68 -26.97 2.99
N SER A 523 -37.59 -25.81 3.67
CA SER A 523 -38.71 -25.22 4.36
C SER A 523 -39.41 -24.22 3.44
N LEU A 524 -40.54 -24.62 2.85
CA LEU A 524 -41.49 -23.71 2.23
C LEU A 524 -42.02 -22.79 3.33
N GLN A 525 -41.53 -21.56 3.38
CA GLN A 525 -42.18 -20.53 4.17
C GLN A 525 -43.43 -20.07 3.36
N ASN A 526 -44.60 -20.32 3.89
CA ASN A 526 -45.80 -19.70 3.36
C ASN A 526 -45.74 -18.20 3.65
N VAL A 527 -45.29 -17.44 2.66
CA VAL A 527 -45.36 -15.97 2.72
C VAL A 527 -46.72 -15.57 2.18
N SER A 528 -47.59 -15.10 3.06
CA SER A 528 -48.84 -14.49 2.63
C SER A 528 -48.56 -13.08 2.12
N SER A 529 -49.00 -12.75 0.92
CA SER A 529 -48.98 -11.38 0.42
C SER A 529 -50.04 -10.54 1.14
N ILE A 530 -49.68 -9.32 1.54
CA ILE A 530 -50.62 -8.37 2.12
C ILE A 530 -51.12 -7.46 1.00
N TYR A 531 -52.36 -7.66 0.58
CA TYR A 531 -53.01 -6.78 -0.37
C TYR A 531 -54.12 -5.96 0.32
N LYS A 532 -54.05 -4.65 0.21
CA LYS A 532 -55.00 -3.72 0.87
C LYS A 532 -55.20 -3.99 2.37
N GLY A 533 -54.14 -4.32 3.10
CA GLY A 533 -54.16 -4.59 4.54
C GLY A 533 -54.76 -5.94 4.93
N ARG A 534 -55.02 -6.84 4.00
CA ARG A 534 -55.49 -8.21 4.25
C ARG A 534 -54.44 -9.22 3.83
N ASN A 535 -54.20 -10.24 4.68
CA ASN A 535 -53.37 -11.37 4.32
C ASN A 535 -54.08 -12.21 3.26
N ASP A 536 -53.46 -12.35 2.09
CA ASP A 536 -53.94 -13.25 1.05
C ASP A 536 -53.08 -14.52 1.08
N ASN A 537 -53.69 -15.61 1.56
CA ASN A 537 -53.04 -16.93 1.65
C ASN A 537 -53.24 -17.78 0.38
N ASP A 538 -53.92 -17.26 -0.63
CA ASP A 538 -54.17 -17.99 -1.86
C ASP A 538 -53.07 -17.77 -2.86
N LEU A 539 -52.04 -18.63 -2.77
CA LEU A 539 -50.86 -18.63 -3.68
C LEU A 539 -51.23 -18.84 -5.17
N SER A 540 -52.46 -19.37 -5.44
CA SER A 540 -52.90 -19.56 -6.83
C SER A 540 -53.26 -18.25 -7.54
N LYS A 541 -53.42 -17.16 -6.78
CA LYS A 541 -53.69 -15.81 -7.29
C LYS A 541 -52.44 -14.94 -7.47
N ASN A 542 -51.30 -15.41 -7.01
CA ASN A 542 -50.04 -14.68 -7.20
C ASN A 542 -49.60 -14.84 -8.66
N LYS A 543 -49.92 -13.88 -9.51
CA LYS A 543 -49.32 -13.76 -10.83
C LYS A 543 -47.82 -13.51 -10.67
N ILE A 544 -47.01 -14.36 -11.24
CA ILE A 544 -45.59 -14.07 -11.45
C ILE A 544 -45.54 -13.04 -12.58
N PHE A 545 -45.25 -11.79 -12.21
CA PHE A 545 -45.01 -10.74 -13.20
C PHE A 545 -43.59 -10.86 -13.73
N SER A 546 -43.43 -10.85 -15.03
CA SER A 546 -42.13 -10.68 -15.69
C SER A 546 -41.69 -9.21 -15.59
N LEU A 547 -40.39 -8.94 -15.79
CA LEU A 547 -39.90 -7.55 -15.85
C LEU A 547 -40.58 -6.71 -16.95
N GLY A 548 -41.17 -7.35 -17.97
CA GLY A 548 -41.99 -6.71 -18.99
C GLY A 548 -43.32 -6.21 -18.47
N ASP A 549 -43.95 -6.95 -17.52
CA ASP A 549 -45.23 -6.57 -16.94
C ASP A 549 -45.13 -5.39 -15.97
N ALA A 550 -43.95 -5.12 -15.42
CA ALA A 550 -43.70 -4.00 -14.52
C ALA A 550 -43.65 -2.63 -15.24
N SER A 551 -43.56 -2.61 -16.57
CA SER A 551 -43.60 -1.38 -17.37
C SER A 551 -45.00 -0.90 -17.71
N GLU A 552 -46.05 -1.70 -17.40
CA GLU A 552 -47.46 -1.37 -17.64
C GLU A 552 -48.22 -0.93 -16.38
N ILE A 553 -47.55 -0.91 -15.20
CA ILE A 553 -48.05 -0.42 -13.93
C ILE A 553 -47.46 0.95 -13.62
#